data_ffb8514e98e8ddbbacf4b461ec6d360f
#
_entry.id   ffb8514e98e8ddbbacf4b461ec6d360f
#
_cell.length_a   1.000
_cell.length_b   1.000
_cell.length_c   1.000
_cell.angle_alpha   90.00
_cell.angle_beta   90.00
_cell.angle_gamma   90.00
#
_symmetry.space_group_name_H-M   'P 1'
#
loop_
_entity.id
_entity.type
_entity.pdbx_description
1 polymer ?
#
loop_
_entity_poly.entity_id
_entity_poly.type
_entity_poly.pdbx_seq_one_letter_code
_entity_poly.pdbx_strand_id
1 'polypeptide(L)'
;MTQITSPTPSQEEAPASVPEKPRRSRRASWVRDVLEVLLIAFILYLVIWNALQTVRVDGTSMVPTLQDQDLLLASKVSYDFGGNPQRGDIVILQPPTDPSRDFIKRVIGLPGDVLEIDGTHQPTQLLIKPGGQGGFQVLKEPYLPGPWTTEDFCCKPDGTASAIVQPVTVPTGKYFVMGDNRNFSSDSRSFGYVPRKNILAKAFLRIWPLNHFGGLGSGPSLALLPSPSAAVFVPAAGIAFLELLRWRRRGRTRAGPPRRPRVEH
;
A
#
# COMPACT_ATOMS: atom_id res chain seq x y z
N MET A 1 -101.81 -16.83 37.86
CA MET A 1 -100.61 -16.37 38.69
C MET A 1 -99.38 -16.73 37.78
N THR A 2 -98.90 -15.73 37.04
CA THR A 2 -97.81 -15.88 36.10
C THR A 2 -96.53 -15.29 36.76
N GLN A 3 -95.55 -16.12 37.01
CA GLN A 3 -94.28 -15.68 37.54
C GLN A 3 -93.39 -15.21 36.34
N ILE A 4 -92.98 -13.97 36.44
CA ILE A 4 -92.00 -13.40 35.53
C ILE A 4 -90.60 -13.58 36.15
N THR A 5 -89.79 -14.42 35.50
CA THR A 5 -88.38 -14.64 35.82
C THR A 5 -87.54 -13.57 35.07
N SER A 6 -86.87 -12.70 35.85
CA SER A 6 -85.92 -11.70 35.35
C SER A 6 -84.62 -12.36 34.87
N PRO A 7 -84.02 -11.90 33.77
CA PRO A 7 -82.75 -12.43 33.30
C PRO A 7 -81.60 -11.87 34.15
N THR A 8 -80.68 -12.75 34.49
CA THR A 8 -79.39 -12.49 35.15
C THR A 8 -78.50 -11.62 34.25
N PRO A 9 -77.84 -10.57 34.73
CA PRO A 9 -76.89 -9.79 33.96
C PRO A 9 -75.65 -10.60 33.64
N SER A 10 -75.27 -10.66 32.36
CA SER A 10 -74.01 -11.25 31.89
C SER A 10 -72.81 -10.53 32.49
N GLN A 11 -71.93 -11.26 33.08
CA GLN A 11 -70.62 -10.76 33.55
C GLN A 11 -69.82 -10.36 32.31
N GLU A 12 -69.52 -9.06 32.21
CA GLU A 12 -68.58 -8.49 31.23
C GLU A 12 -67.18 -8.92 31.62
N GLU A 13 -66.59 -9.79 30.78
CA GLU A 13 -65.25 -10.31 30.94
C GLU A 13 -64.23 -9.17 30.76
N ALA A 14 -63.49 -8.79 31.82
CA ALA A 14 -62.49 -7.75 31.79
C ALA A 14 -61.39 -8.10 30.78
N PRO A 15 -60.92 -7.16 29.93
CA PRO A 15 -59.89 -7.43 28.97
C PRO A 15 -58.59 -7.83 29.65
N ALA A 16 -58.01 -8.96 29.21
CA ALA A 16 -56.74 -9.51 29.67
C ALA A 16 -55.64 -8.42 29.58
N SER A 17 -55.00 -8.15 30.67
CA SER A 17 -53.88 -7.22 30.72
C SER A 17 -52.72 -7.74 29.89
N VAL A 18 -52.44 -7.05 28.78
CA VAL A 18 -51.26 -7.30 27.93
C VAL A 18 -50.01 -7.03 28.80
N PRO A 19 -49.06 -7.98 28.89
CA PRO A 19 -47.85 -7.77 29.68
C PRO A 19 -47.05 -6.61 29.09
N GLU A 20 -46.93 -5.51 29.81
CA GLU A 20 -46.15 -4.35 29.45
C GLU A 20 -44.67 -4.76 29.43
N LYS A 21 -44.02 -4.81 28.23
CA LYS A 21 -42.60 -5.07 28.10
C LYS A 21 -41.83 -4.05 28.95
N PRO A 22 -40.89 -4.49 29.77
CA PRO A 22 -40.13 -3.59 30.65
C PRO A 22 -39.45 -2.53 29.78
N ARG A 23 -39.76 -1.27 29.99
CA ARG A 23 -39.11 -0.11 29.39
C ARG A 23 -37.66 -0.11 29.83
N ARG A 24 -36.75 -0.76 29.04
CA ARG A 24 -35.31 -0.64 29.25
C ARG A 24 -34.96 0.84 29.33
N SER A 25 -34.39 1.26 30.44
CA SER A 25 -34.10 2.68 30.70
C SER A 25 -33.19 3.18 29.57
N ARG A 26 -33.65 4.19 28.83
CA ARG A 26 -32.89 4.83 27.72
C ARG A 26 -31.52 5.32 28.18
N ARG A 27 -31.34 5.63 29.47
CA ARG A 27 -30.07 6.05 30.06
C ARG A 27 -29.03 4.92 30.11
N ALA A 28 -29.44 3.68 30.40
CA ALA A 28 -28.50 2.55 30.45
C ALA A 28 -28.02 2.12 29.05
N SER A 29 -28.87 2.26 28.02
CA SER A 29 -28.46 2.01 26.64
C SER A 29 -27.48 3.05 26.14
N TRP A 30 -27.73 4.34 26.41
CA TRP A 30 -26.85 5.42 25.97
C TRP A 30 -25.43 5.31 26.58
N VAL A 31 -25.31 5.01 27.87
CA VAL A 31 -24.00 4.82 28.52
C VAL A 31 -23.23 3.67 27.91
N ARG A 32 -23.89 2.56 27.59
CA ARG A 32 -23.27 1.42 26.92
C ARG A 32 -22.78 1.79 25.51
N ASP A 33 -23.61 2.50 24.75
CA ASP A 33 -23.28 2.92 23.37
C ASP A 33 -22.08 3.88 23.35
N VAL A 34 -22.00 4.80 24.34
CA VAL A 34 -20.84 5.69 24.52
C VAL A 34 -19.60 4.92 24.91
N LEU A 35 -19.71 3.95 25.84
CA LEU A 35 -18.58 3.12 26.24
C LEU A 35 -18.05 2.26 25.06
N GLU A 36 -18.93 1.73 24.23
CA GLU A 36 -18.57 0.97 23.03
C GLU A 36 -17.79 1.83 22.05
N VAL A 37 -18.27 3.05 21.75
CA VAL A 37 -17.57 3.99 20.88
C VAL A 37 -16.20 4.37 21.45
N LEU A 38 -16.11 4.65 22.76
CA LEU A 38 -14.84 4.96 23.41
C LEU A 38 -13.87 3.78 23.38
N LEU A 39 -14.37 2.56 23.58
CA LEU A 39 -13.56 1.35 23.49
C LEU A 39 -13.00 1.15 22.08
N ILE A 40 -13.85 1.29 21.06
CA ILE A 40 -13.42 1.18 19.65
C ILE A 40 -12.39 2.27 19.33
N ALA A 41 -12.65 3.51 19.73
CA ALA A 41 -11.71 4.62 19.52
C ALA A 41 -10.36 4.37 20.22
N PHE A 42 -10.39 3.83 21.42
CA PHE A 42 -9.18 3.48 22.18
C PHE A 42 -8.38 2.36 21.49
N ILE A 43 -9.07 1.31 21.03
CA ILE A 43 -8.42 0.20 20.29
C ILE A 43 -7.79 0.73 19.00
N LEU A 44 -8.51 1.55 18.23
CA LEU A 44 -7.99 2.18 17.00
C LEU A 44 -6.78 3.06 17.31
N TYR A 45 -6.84 3.86 18.39
CA TYR A 45 -5.71 4.67 18.83
C TYR A 45 -4.47 3.80 19.11
N LEU A 46 -4.64 2.71 19.86
CA LEU A 46 -3.53 1.79 20.16
C LEU A 46 -2.95 1.13 18.90
N VAL A 47 -3.81 0.74 17.95
CA VAL A 47 -3.36 0.16 16.66
C VAL A 47 -2.55 1.18 15.88
N ILE A 48 -3.04 2.40 15.73
CA ILE A 48 -2.36 3.47 14.99
C ILE A 48 -1.03 3.83 15.69
N TRP A 49 -1.03 3.96 16.99
CA TRP A 49 0.16 4.29 17.79
C TRP A 49 1.28 3.25 17.63
N ASN A 50 0.93 1.97 17.56
CA ASN A 50 1.92 0.90 17.35
C ASN A 50 2.34 0.77 15.88
N ALA A 51 1.44 1.09 14.93
CA ALA A 51 1.68 0.91 13.51
C ALA A 51 2.55 2.00 12.89
N LEU A 52 2.49 3.21 13.42
CA LEU A 52 3.13 4.39 12.86
C LEU A 52 4.18 4.97 13.80
N GLN A 53 5.21 5.53 13.19
CA GLN A 53 6.20 6.34 13.92
C GLN A 53 6.55 7.59 13.13
N THR A 54 6.88 8.65 13.87
CA THR A 54 7.39 9.89 13.30
C THR A 54 8.92 9.86 13.33
N VAL A 55 9.54 10.18 12.20
CA VAL A 55 11.01 10.21 12.06
C VAL A 55 11.44 11.55 11.52
N ARG A 56 12.42 12.16 12.15
CA ARG A 56 13.08 13.38 11.67
C ARG A 56 14.25 13.00 10.78
N VAL A 57 14.36 13.66 9.63
CA VAL A 57 15.49 13.52 8.73
C VAL A 57 16.67 14.31 9.31
N ASP A 58 17.81 13.67 9.45
CA ASP A 58 19.06 14.29 9.84
C ASP A 58 20.09 14.08 8.72
N GLY A 59 20.50 15.19 8.12
CA GLY A 59 21.46 15.21 7.03
C GLY A 59 20.88 15.29 5.62
N THR A 60 21.76 15.22 4.64
CA THR A 60 21.49 15.57 3.23
C THR A 60 21.50 14.38 2.27
N SER A 61 21.65 13.16 2.78
CA SER A 61 21.86 11.96 1.94
C SER A 61 20.66 11.61 1.03
N MET A 62 19.49 12.16 1.31
CA MET A 62 18.26 11.92 0.52
C MET A 62 17.78 13.17 -0.26
N VAL A 63 18.59 14.22 -0.31
CA VAL A 63 18.31 15.41 -1.13
C VAL A 63 18.33 15.04 -2.61
N PRO A 64 17.39 15.51 -3.44
CA PRO A 64 16.36 16.52 -3.17
C PRO A 64 15.05 15.97 -2.62
N THR A 65 14.86 14.63 -2.58
CA THR A 65 13.60 14.04 -2.16
C THR A 65 13.23 14.39 -0.73
N LEU A 66 14.20 14.33 0.19
CA LEU A 66 14.05 14.72 1.58
C LEU A 66 15.10 15.77 1.93
N GLN A 67 14.66 16.79 2.65
CA GLN A 67 15.53 17.83 3.18
C GLN A 67 15.91 17.55 4.64
N ASP A 68 17.00 18.15 5.08
CA ASP A 68 17.34 18.12 6.49
C ASP A 68 16.20 18.71 7.33
N GLN A 69 15.93 18.11 8.50
CA GLN A 69 14.84 18.46 9.43
C GLN A 69 13.41 18.17 8.92
N ASP A 70 13.23 17.54 7.75
CA ASP A 70 11.92 17.04 7.37
C ASP A 70 11.38 16.06 8.42
N LEU A 71 10.08 16.16 8.73
CA LEU A 71 9.40 15.21 9.61
C LEU A 71 8.55 14.26 8.79
N LEU A 72 8.86 12.98 8.91
CA LEU A 72 8.23 11.92 8.13
C LEU A 72 7.33 11.06 9.00
N LEU A 73 6.27 10.55 8.39
CA LEU A 73 5.48 9.46 8.93
C LEU A 73 5.95 8.16 8.29
N ALA A 74 6.27 7.19 9.13
CA ALA A 74 6.76 5.87 8.71
C ALA A 74 5.89 4.76 9.29
N SER A 75 5.66 3.72 8.50
CA SER A 75 4.92 2.53 8.89
C SER A 75 5.87 1.41 9.29
N LYS A 76 5.77 0.94 10.52
CA LYS A 76 6.47 -0.25 11.01
C LYS A 76 5.82 -1.51 10.46
N VAL A 77 4.50 -1.54 10.45
CA VAL A 77 3.72 -2.73 10.06
C VAL A 77 3.76 -3.05 8.57
N SER A 78 4.22 -2.14 7.73
CA SER A 78 4.33 -2.40 6.28
C SER A 78 5.16 -3.64 5.97
N TYR A 79 6.03 -4.02 6.88
CA TYR A 79 6.95 -5.14 6.71
C TYR A 79 6.80 -6.25 7.75
N ASP A 80 5.98 -6.05 8.81
CA ASP A 80 5.85 -7.03 9.90
C ASP A 80 4.89 -8.18 9.56
N PHE A 81 3.86 -7.90 8.74
CA PHE A 81 2.86 -8.91 8.34
C PHE A 81 3.21 -9.61 7.01
N GLY A 82 4.49 -9.95 6.81
CA GLY A 82 4.94 -10.66 5.59
C GLY A 82 5.17 -9.74 4.38
N GLY A 83 5.04 -8.43 4.54
CA GLY A 83 5.43 -7.46 3.52
C GLY A 83 6.95 -7.43 3.35
N ASN A 84 7.40 -7.30 2.11
CA ASN A 84 8.81 -7.12 1.78
C ASN A 84 9.04 -5.74 1.19
N PRO A 85 10.19 -5.11 1.49
CA PRO A 85 10.58 -3.88 0.83
C PRO A 85 10.55 -4.01 -0.68
N GLN A 86 9.96 -3.02 -1.33
CA GLN A 86 9.84 -2.94 -2.79
C GLN A 86 10.91 -1.97 -3.32
N ARG A 87 11.30 -2.14 -4.59
CA ARG A 87 12.18 -1.20 -5.26
C ARG A 87 11.54 0.20 -5.27
N GLY A 88 12.31 1.19 -4.85
CA GLY A 88 11.84 2.57 -4.72
C GLY A 88 11.31 2.95 -3.34
N ASP A 89 11.05 1.99 -2.45
CA ASP A 89 10.65 2.29 -1.08
C ASP A 89 11.73 3.10 -0.38
N ILE A 90 11.33 4.18 0.31
CA ILE A 90 12.20 4.90 1.23
C ILE A 90 12.05 4.23 2.59
N VAL A 91 13.15 3.71 3.10
CA VAL A 91 13.17 2.89 4.31
C VAL A 91 14.05 3.50 5.39
N ILE A 92 13.64 3.28 6.63
CA ILE A 92 14.45 3.51 7.82
C ILE A 92 15.12 2.19 8.14
N LEU A 93 16.43 2.20 8.28
CA LEU A 93 17.23 1.00 8.45
C LEU A 93 18.42 1.22 9.38
N GLN A 94 18.93 0.14 9.95
CA GLN A 94 20.21 0.11 10.67
C GLN A 94 21.28 -0.46 9.75
N PRO A 95 22.35 0.31 9.45
CA PRO A 95 23.43 -0.20 8.62
C PRO A 95 24.13 -1.38 9.31
N PRO A 96 24.54 -2.40 8.55
CA PRO A 96 25.18 -3.59 9.13
C PRO A 96 26.47 -3.28 9.91
N THR A 97 27.16 -2.21 9.52
CA THR A 97 28.45 -1.79 10.11
C THR A 97 28.28 -0.93 11.36
N ASP A 98 27.12 -0.31 11.57
CA ASP A 98 26.84 0.53 12.74
C ASP A 98 25.34 0.46 13.11
N PRO A 99 24.90 -0.59 13.82
CA PRO A 99 23.50 -0.75 14.20
C PRO A 99 22.99 0.26 15.25
N SER A 100 23.87 1.09 15.79
CA SER A 100 23.50 2.12 16.78
C SER A 100 22.81 3.35 16.16
N ARG A 101 22.84 3.46 14.83
CA ARG A 101 22.32 4.62 14.09
C ARG A 101 21.26 4.18 13.09
N ASP A 102 20.21 4.96 13.00
CA ASP A 102 19.19 4.78 11.97
C ASP A 102 19.51 5.64 10.74
N PHE A 103 19.45 5.01 9.57
CA PHE A 103 19.63 5.67 8.28
C PHE A 103 18.32 5.68 7.50
N ILE A 104 18.16 6.70 6.67
CA ILE A 104 17.06 6.78 5.69
C ILE A 104 17.68 6.61 4.30
N LYS A 105 17.25 5.61 3.55
CA LYS A 105 17.74 5.31 2.20
C LYS A 105 16.60 4.79 1.32
N ARG A 106 16.86 4.78 0.01
CA ARG A 106 15.95 4.19 -0.98
C ARG A 106 16.38 2.78 -1.34
N VAL A 107 15.43 1.86 -1.40
CA VAL A 107 15.66 0.49 -1.87
C VAL A 107 15.85 0.51 -3.38
N ILE A 108 17.01 0.04 -3.82
CA ILE A 108 17.39 -0.04 -5.24
C ILE A 108 17.40 -1.49 -5.73
N GLY A 109 18.09 -2.37 -5.03
CA GLY A 109 18.19 -3.79 -5.38
C GLY A 109 17.39 -4.66 -4.43
N LEU A 110 16.66 -5.60 -5.02
CA LEU A 110 15.87 -6.62 -4.32
C LEU A 110 16.64 -7.95 -4.28
N PRO A 111 16.30 -8.87 -3.37
CA PRO A 111 16.91 -10.21 -3.35
C PRO A 111 16.86 -10.88 -4.73
N GLY A 112 18.01 -11.36 -5.20
CA GLY A 112 18.17 -12.02 -6.49
C GLY A 112 18.47 -11.08 -7.67
N ASP A 113 18.38 -9.77 -7.51
CA ASP A 113 18.78 -8.83 -8.55
C ASP A 113 20.30 -8.88 -8.79
N VAL A 114 20.71 -8.65 -10.02
CA VAL A 114 22.11 -8.36 -10.34
C VAL A 114 22.22 -6.87 -10.66
N LEU A 115 23.10 -6.18 -9.96
CA LEU A 115 23.34 -4.76 -10.08
C LEU A 115 24.74 -4.53 -10.69
N GLU A 116 24.82 -3.54 -11.56
CA GLU A 116 26.07 -3.01 -12.09
C GLU A 116 26.04 -1.50 -12.07
N ILE A 117 27.11 -0.88 -11.61
CA ILE A 117 27.27 0.56 -11.66
C ILE A 117 28.26 0.88 -12.77
N ASP A 118 27.79 1.48 -13.83
CA ASP A 118 28.59 1.84 -14.96
C ASP A 118 29.07 3.30 -14.85
N GLY A 119 30.25 3.47 -14.30
CA GLY A 119 30.94 4.75 -14.20
C GLY A 119 31.68 5.16 -15.47
N THR A 120 31.71 4.35 -16.52
CA THR A 120 32.33 4.69 -17.81
C THR A 120 31.46 5.66 -18.60
N HIS A 121 30.15 5.67 -18.33
CA HIS A 121 29.21 6.62 -18.91
C HIS A 121 29.12 7.90 -18.06
N GLN A 122 28.85 9.02 -18.72
CA GLN A 122 28.55 10.29 -18.08
C GLN A 122 27.16 10.77 -18.48
N PRO A 123 26.17 10.81 -17.58
CA PRO A 123 26.24 10.48 -16.13
C PRO A 123 26.40 8.98 -15.87
N THR A 124 26.97 8.63 -14.74
CA THR A 124 27.03 7.25 -14.25
C THR A 124 25.64 6.60 -14.29
N GLN A 125 25.55 5.39 -14.79
CA GLN A 125 24.32 4.64 -14.94
C GLN A 125 24.27 3.48 -13.93
N LEU A 126 23.08 3.24 -13.37
CA LEU A 126 22.81 2.03 -12.61
C LEU A 126 22.08 1.05 -13.52
N LEU A 127 22.71 -0.07 -13.77
CA LEU A 127 22.18 -1.17 -14.54
C LEU A 127 21.65 -2.25 -13.62
N ILE A 128 20.52 -2.83 -13.98
CA ILE A 128 19.90 -3.86 -13.15
C ILE A 128 19.37 -5.01 -14.01
N LYS A 129 19.56 -6.21 -13.50
CA LYS A 129 18.96 -7.43 -14.03
C LYS A 129 18.01 -7.98 -12.99
N PRO A 130 16.68 -7.73 -13.12
CA PRO A 130 15.70 -8.12 -12.11
C PRO A 130 15.65 -9.63 -11.90
N GLY A 131 15.74 -10.07 -10.64
CA GLY A 131 15.77 -11.50 -10.29
C GLY A 131 16.91 -12.27 -10.93
N GLY A 132 17.96 -11.60 -11.42
CA GLY A 132 19.10 -12.23 -12.11
C GLY A 132 18.78 -12.77 -13.51
N GLN A 133 17.61 -12.46 -14.06
CA GLN A 133 17.15 -12.99 -15.35
C GLN A 133 17.08 -11.91 -16.44
N GLY A 134 17.23 -12.33 -17.69
CA GLY A 134 17.20 -11.42 -18.84
C GLY A 134 18.49 -10.62 -19.02
N GLY A 135 18.40 -9.50 -19.74
CA GLY A 135 19.49 -8.55 -19.95
C GLY A 135 19.53 -7.46 -18.88
N PHE A 136 20.63 -6.74 -18.80
CA PHE A 136 20.72 -5.53 -18.02
C PHE A 136 19.80 -4.45 -18.58
N GLN A 137 19.17 -3.71 -17.71
CA GLN A 137 18.31 -2.58 -18.03
C GLN A 137 18.79 -1.36 -17.24
N VAL A 138 18.76 -0.20 -17.87
CA VAL A 138 19.10 1.05 -17.19
C VAL A 138 17.97 1.39 -16.22
N LEU A 139 18.31 1.58 -14.95
CA LEU A 139 17.39 2.07 -13.94
C LEU A 139 17.17 3.58 -14.15
N LYS A 140 15.94 3.95 -14.50
CA LYS A 140 15.56 5.37 -14.60
C LYS A 140 15.24 5.92 -13.21
N GLU A 141 15.92 6.98 -12.86
CA GLU A 141 15.91 7.55 -11.50
C GLU A 141 15.58 9.05 -11.55
N PRO A 142 14.31 9.41 -11.81
CA PRO A 142 13.90 10.80 -12.05
C PRO A 142 14.01 11.70 -10.80
N TYR A 143 14.26 11.11 -9.63
CA TYR A 143 14.41 11.81 -8.37
C TYR A 143 15.84 12.30 -8.09
N LEU A 144 16.81 11.90 -8.92
CA LEU A 144 18.19 12.35 -8.74
C LEU A 144 18.34 13.84 -9.03
N PRO A 145 19.18 14.57 -8.27
CA PRO A 145 19.39 15.98 -8.48
C PRO A 145 20.20 16.32 -9.73
N GLY A 146 20.88 15.32 -10.31
CA GLY A 146 21.75 15.49 -11.47
C GLY A 146 22.74 14.34 -11.65
N PRO A 147 23.76 14.55 -12.47
CA PRO A 147 24.82 13.59 -12.68
C PRO A 147 25.54 13.23 -11.37
N TRP A 148 25.94 11.99 -11.25
CA TRP A 148 26.71 11.51 -10.12
C TRP A 148 27.93 10.71 -10.60
N THR A 149 28.93 10.66 -9.73
CA THR A 149 30.17 9.94 -10.03
C THR A 149 30.34 8.77 -9.09
N THR A 150 31.19 7.85 -9.46
CA THR A 150 31.45 6.62 -8.75
C THR A 150 32.87 6.69 -8.20
N GLU A 151 33.06 7.29 -7.06
CA GLU A 151 34.39 7.30 -6.43
C GLU A 151 34.59 6.06 -5.53
N ASP A 152 33.50 5.57 -4.90
CA ASP A 152 33.53 4.39 -4.03
C ASP A 152 32.48 3.37 -4.45
N PHE A 153 32.91 2.14 -4.68
CA PHE A 153 32.08 1.09 -5.19
C PHE A 153 31.89 -0.03 -4.22
N CYS A 154 30.70 -0.48 -4.18
CA CYS A 154 30.34 -1.73 -3.60
C CYS A 154 30.43 -2.81 -4.70
N CYS A 155 30.23 -3.99 -4.50
CA CYS A 155 29.99 -4.78 -3.33
C CYS A 155 30.64 -6.10 -3.63
N LYS A 156 31.48 -6.58 -2.76
CA LYS A 156 31.95 -7.96 -2.90
C LYS A 156 30.78 -8.91 -2.63
N PRO A 157 30.88 -10.18 -3.07
CA PRO A 157 29.85 -11.19 -2.79
C PRO A 157 29.58 -11.41 -1.29
N ASP A 158 30.54 -11.09 -0.44
CA ASP A 158 30.42 -11.13 1.01
C ASP A 158 29.70 -9.91 1.61
N GLY A 159 29.34 -8.93 0.76
CA GLY A 159 28.62 -7.71 1.14
C GLY A 159 29.54 -6.59 1.62
N THR A 160 30.87 -6.72 1.52
CA THR A 160 31.79 -5.65 1.86
C THR A 160 32.04 -4.69 0.71
N ALA A 161 32.54 -3.49 1.00
CA ALA A 161 32.88 -2.50 -0.01
C ALA A 161 34.02 -2.96 -0.92
N SER A 162 33.98 -2.56 -2.20
CA SER A 162 35.01 -2.84 -3.19
C SER A 162 35.13 -1.67 -4.13
N ALA A 163 36.36 -1.31 -4.49
CA ALA A 163 36.64 -0.28 -5.49
C ALA A 163 36.44 -0.78 -6.94
N ILE A 164 36.11 -2.08 -7.15
CA ILE A 164 35.93 -2.64 -8.48
C ILE A 164 34.44 -2.72 -8.79
N VAL A 165 34.03 -2.00 -9.81
CA VAL A 165 32.65 -2.06 -10.35
C VAL A 165 32.49 -3.33 -11.16
N GLN A 166 31.97 -4.37 -10.54
CA GLN A 166 31.59 -5.61 -11.20
C GLN A 166 30.12 -5.91 -10.93
N PRO A 167 29.43 -6.61 -11.83
CA PRO A 167 28.08 -7.04 -11.55
C PRO A 167 28.01 -7.84 -10.26
N VAL A 168 27.14 -7.41 -9.35
CA VAL A 168 26.96 -8.03 -8.02
C VAL A 168 25.54 -8.52 -7.85
N THR A 169 25.38 -9.73 -7.33
CA THR A 169 24.06 -10.28 -7.04
C THR A 169 23.66 -9.93 -5.61
N VAL A 170 22.47 -9.39 -5.45
CA VAL A 170 21.89 -9.14 -4.12
C VAL A 170 21.48 -10.47 -3.48
N PRO A 171 22.08 -10.86 -2.34
CA PRO A 171 21.80 -12.14 -1.72
C PRO A 171 20.34 -12.26 -1.25
N THR A 172 19.85 -13.48 -1.12
CA THR A 172 18.53 -13.77 -0.56
C THR A 172 18.38 -13.14 0.84
N GLY A 173 17.24 -12.48 1.05
CA GLY A 173 16.95 -11.82 2.33
C GLY A 173 17.72 -10.53 2.59
N LYS A 174 18.47 -10.02 1.61
CA LYS A 174 19.20 -8.76 1.70
C LYS A 174 18.75 -7.79 0.62
N TYR A 175 19.01 -6.51 0.85
CA TYR A 175 18.63 -5.40 -0.01
C TYR A 175 19.82 -4.50 -0.28
N PHE A 176 19.83 -3.91 -1.46
CA PHE A 176 20.78 -2.88 -1.84
C PHE A 176 20.07 -1.53 -1.76
N VAL A 177 20.58 -0.64 -0.94
CA VAL A 177 19.98 0.67 -0.70
C VAL A 177 20.93 1.79 -1.08
N MET A 178 20.39 2.90 -1.58
CA MET A 178 21.19 4.10 -1.91
C MET A 178 20.50 5.36 -1.41
N GLY A 179 21.30 6.39 -1.11
CA GLY A 179 20.77 7.72 -0.94
C GLY A 179 20.43 8.37 -2.28
N ASP A 180 19.45 9.25 -2.31
CA ASP A 180 19.10 10.01 -3.51
C ASP A 180 20.19 11.05 -3.85
N ASN A 181 20.87 11.55 -2.82
CA ASN A 181 22.10 12.34 -3.00
C ASN A 181 23.31 11.42 -3.17
N ARG A 182 23.49 10.91 -4.38
CA ARG A 182 24.49 9.91 -4.75
C ARG A 182 25.91 10.25 -4.35
N ASN A 183 26.29 11.51 -4.48
CA ASN A 183 27.63 11.97 -4.19
C ASN A 183 27.90 12.19 -2.68
N PHE A 184 26.83 12.31 -1.88
CA PHE A 184 26.93 12.61 -0.44
C PHE A 184 26.08 11.63 0.39
N SER A 185 26.22 10.33 0.14
CA SER A 185 25.49 9.31 0.87
C SER A 185 26.38 8.14 1.27
N SER A 186 26.44 7.85 2.56
CA SER A 186 26.88 6.54 3.05
C SER A 186 25.73 5.56 2.90
N ASP A 187 25.90 4.57 2.02
CA ASP A 187 24.86 3.60 1.67
C ASP A 187 25.46 2.23 1.31
N SER A 188 24.73 1.36 0.62
CA SER A 188 25.20 0.02 0.30
C SER A 188 26.49 -0.02 -0.51
N ARG A 189 26.87 1.08 -1.15
CA ARG A 189 28.16 1.20 -1.82
C ARG A 189 29.33 1.20 -0.82
N SER A 190 29.11 1.62 0.41
CA SER A 190 30.13 1.70 1.46
C SER A 190 29.97 0.64 2.55
N PHE A 191 28.74 0.29 2.95
CA PHE A 191 28.52 -0.68 4.03
C PHE A 191 27.94 -2.04 3.56
N GLY A 192 27.75 -2.22 2.25
CA GLY A 192 27.25 -3.47 1.67
C GLY A 192 25.74 -3.66 1.78
N TYR A 193 25.32 -4.92 1.69
CA TYR A 193 23.90 -5.28 1.68
C TYR A 193 23.24 -5.18 3.05
N VAL A 194 22.01 -4.69 3.08
CA VAL A 194 21.21 -4.57 4.29
C VAL A 194 20.32 -5.81 4.47
N PRO A 195 20.49 -6.58 5.55
CA PRO A 195 19.58 -7.68 5.87
C PRO A 195 18.15 -7.18 6.09
N ARG A 196 17.13 -7.98 5.69
CA ARG A 196 15.72 -7.63 5.89
C ARG A 196 15.40 -7.22 7.35
N LYS A 197 15.97 -7.91 8.32
CA LYS A 197 15.76 -7.63 9.75
C LYS A 197 16.24 -6.23 10.19
N ASN A 198 17.17 -5.65 9.45
CA ASN A 198 17.70 -4.33 9.73
C ASN A 198 16.83 -3.21 9.11
N ILE A 199 15.84 -3.53 8.29
CA ILE A 199 14.89 -2.57 7.74
C ILE A 199 13.70 -2.47 8.70
N LEU A 200 13.59 -1.31 9.37
CA LEU A 200 12.70 -1.08 10.50
C LEU A 200 11.31 -0.60 10.08
N ALA A 201 11.26 0.31 9.11
CA ALA A 201 10.00 0.94 8.70
C ALA A 201 10.06 1.48 7.27
N LYS A 202 8.90 1.70 6.68
CA LYS A 202 8.72 2.38 5.39
C LYS A 202 8.25 3.80 5.63
N ALA A 203 9.04 4.80 5.21
CA ALA A 203 8.59 6.18 5.14
C ALA A 203 7.66 6.36 3.92
N PHE A 204 6.53 7.05 4.10
CA PHE A 204 5.54 7.20 3.03
C PHE A 204 4.94 8.60 2.92
N LEU A 205 5.05 9.43 3.96
CA LEU A 205 4.46 10.76 3.99
C LEU A 205 5.39 11.73 4.70
N ARG A 206 5.62 12.90 4.12
CA ARG A 206 6.23 14.04 4.80
C ARG A 206 5.12 14.89 5.41
N ILE A 207 5.20 15.09 6.74
CA ILE A 207 4.19 15.83 7.50
C ILE A 207 4.64 17.24 7.89
N TRP A 208 5.93 17.52 7.82
CA TRP A 208 6.50 18.85 8.06
C TRP A 208 7.80 19.01 7.25
N PRO A 209 8.09 20.22 6.73
CA PRO A 209 7.31 21.46 6.83
C PRO A 209 6.08 21.45 5.93
N LEU A 210 5.03 22.21 6.29
CA LEU A 210 3.73 22.17 5.61
C LEU A 210 3.76 22.59 4.13
N ASN A 211 4.73 23.43 3.74
CA ASN A 211 4.94 23.81 2.34
C ASN A 211 5.46 22.66 1.46
N HIS A 212 5.96 21.58 2.09
CA HIS A 212 6.40 20.36 1.43
C HIS A 212 5.57 19.14 1.85
N PHE A 213 4.39 19.36 2.48
CA PHE A 213 3.51 18.26 2.89
C PHE A 213 3.11 17.39 1.70
N GLY A 214 3.24 16.07 1.85
CA GLY A 214 2.81 15.14 0.81
C GLY A 214 3.63 13.84 0.72
N GLY A 215 3.35 13.07 -0.32
CA GLY A 215 4.07 11.84 -0.60
C GLY A 215 5.55 12.07 -0.96
N LEU A 216 6.36 11.03 -0.83
CA LEU A 216 7.82 11.12 -0.97
C LEU A 216 8.31 10.98 -2.42
N GLY A 217 7.47 11.33 -3.39
CA GLY A 217 7.80 11.30 -4.81
C GLY A 217 7.75 9.90 -5.45
N SER A 218 7.97 9.86 -6.77
CA SER A 218 8.02 8.62 -7.53
C SER A 218 9.35 7.88 -7.30
N GLY A 219 9.28 6.57 -7.19
CA GLY A 219 10.47 5.71 -7.13
C GLY A 219 11.14 5.52 -8.50
N PRO A 220 12.24 4.75 -8.53
CA PRO A 220 12.89 4.37 -9.76
C PRO A 220 11.96 3.50 -10.62
N SER A 221 12.08 3.62 -11.93
CA SER A 221 11.39 2.75 -12.88
C SER A 221 12.41 2.04 -13.75
N LEU A 222 12.14 0.77 -14.04
CA LEU A 222 12.86 0.07 -15.08
C LEU A 222 12.40 0.64 -16.43
N ALA A 223 13.34 0.87 -17.34
CA ALA A 223 12.96 1.05 -18.73
C ALA A 223 12.37 -0.28 -19.18
N LEU A 224 11.06 -0.38 -19.13
CA LEU A 224 10.36 -1.55 -19.61
C LEU A 224 10.71 -1.73 -21.08
N LEU A 225 11.55 -2.73 -21.36
CA LEU A 225 11.36 -3.43 -22.62
C LEU A 225 9.89 -3.90 -22.60
N PRO A 226 9.13 -3.71 -23.70
CA PRO A 226 7.75 -4.16 -23.72
C PRO A 226 7.74 -5.61 -23.26
N SER A 227 7.15 -5.85 -22.11
CA SER A 227 6.84 -7.19 -21.63
C SER A 227 6.11 -7.89 -22.79
N PRO A 228 6.51 -9.10 -23.22
CA PRO A 228 5.69 -9.85 -24.14
C PRO A 228 4.30 -9.86 -23.51
N SER A 229 3.40 -9.13 -24.14
CA SER A 229 2.03 -8.79 -23.70
C SER A 229 1.57 -9.67 -22.53
N ALA A 230 1.40 -9.06 -21.36
CA ALA A 230 0.41 -9.56 -20.44
C ALA A 230 -0.90 -9.52 -21.23
N ALA A 231 -1.22 -10.63 -21.88
CA ALA A 231 -2.53 -10.83 -22.46
C ALA A 231 -3.49 -10.52 -21.29
N VAL A 232 -4.21 -9.42 -21.43
CA VAL A 232 -5.27 -9.08 -20.49
C VAL A 232 -6.21 -10.27 -20.59
N PHE A 233 -6.10 -11.17 -19.63
CA PHE A 233 -6.99 -12.31 -19.48
C PHE A 233 -8.34 -11.70 -19.08
N VAL A 234 -9.08 -11.23 -20.09
CA VAL A 234 -10.49 -10.90 -19.90
C VAL A 234 -11.17 -12.24 -19.70
N PRO A 235 -11.63 -12.56 -18.49
CA PRO A 235 -12.26 -13.85 -18.26
C PRO A 235 -13.43 -13.94 -19.22
N ALA A 236 -13.53 -15.07 -19.95
CA ALA A 236 -14.58 -15.31 -20.94
C ALA A 236 -16.01 -15.04 -20.45
N ALA A 237 -16.21 -15.07 -19.12
CA ALA A 237 -17.44 -14.66 -18.44
C ALA A 237 -17.82 -13.19 -18.68
N GLY A 238 -16.86 -12.26 -18.85
CA GLY A 238 -17.15 -10.87 -19.13
C GLY A 238 -17.68 -10.65 -20.55
N ILE A 239 -17.20 -11.43 -21.51
CA ILE A 239 -17.65 -11.36 -22.91
C ILE A 239 -19.04 -11.94 -23.03
N ALA A 240 -19.32 -13.08 -22.37
CA ALA A 240 -20.64 -13.71 -22.34
C ALA A 240 -21.70 -12.80 -21.71
N PHE A 241 -21.35 -12.04 -20.67
CA PHE A 241 -22.28 -11.10 -20.04
C PHE A 241 -22.62 -9.91 -20.95
N LEU A 242 -21.65 -9.37 -21.70
CA LEU A 242 -21.89 -8.29 -22.68
C LEU A 242 -22.74 -8.77 -23.85
N GLU A 243 -22.56 -9.99 -24.34
CA GLU A 243 -23.40 -10.58 -25.40
C GLU A 243 -24.84 -10.84 -24.89
N LEU A 244 -25.00 -11.26 -23.65
CA LEU A 244 -26.32 -11.45 -23.03
C LEU A 244 -27.09 -10.14 -22.91
N LEU A 245 -26.41 -9.05 -22.55
CA LEU A 245 -27.01 -7.71 -22.50
C LEU A 245 -27.37 -7.18 -23.89
N ARG A 246 -26.58 -7.45 -24.92
CA ARG A 246 -26.87 -7.12 -26.33
C ARG A 246 -28.09 -7.91 -26.85
N TRP A 247 -28.17 -9.19 -26.51
CA TRP A 247 -29.30 -10.05 -26.89
C TRP A 247 -30.61 -9.57 -26.25
N ARG A 248 -30.62 -9.22 -24.96
CA ARG A 248 -31.78 -8.64 -24.27
C ARG A 248 -32.27 -7.34 -24.87
N ARG A 249 -31.38 -6.48 -25.37
CA ARG A 249 -31.75 -5.23 -26.05
C ARG A 249 -32.37 -5.47 -27.44
N ARG A 250 -31.92 -6.47 -28.20
CA ARG A 250 -32.49 -6.80 -29.52
C ARG A 250 -33.86 -7.46 -29.42
N GLY A 251 -34.18 -8.15 -28.34
CA GLY A 251 -35.48 -8.78 -28.13
C GLY A 251 -36.64 -7.81 -27.83
N ARG A 252 -36.36 -6.57 -27.39
CA ARG A 252 -37.41 -5.57 -27.06
C ARG A 252 -37.91 -4.75 -28.24
N THR A 253 -37.32 -4.83 -29.42
CA THR A 253 -37.71 -3.99 -30.58
C THR A 253 -38.56 -4.72 -31.63
N ARG A 254 -39.00 -5.96 -31.36
CA ARG A 254 -39.80 -6.76 -32.34
C ARG A 254 -41.25 -7.04 -31.95
N ALA A 255 -41.81 -6.38 -30.97
CA ALA A 255 -43.25 -6.42 -30.73
C ALA A 255 -43.93 -5.25 -31.42
N GLY A 256 -44.16 -5.38 -32.72
CA GLY A 256 -45.05 -4.48 -33.46
C GLY A 256 -46.53 -4.70 -33.05
N PRO A 257 -47.39 -3.64 -33.12
CA PRO A 257 -48.76 -3.77 -32.69
C PRO A 257 -49.56 -4.74 -33.59
N PRO A 258 -50.58 -5.46 -33.05
CA PRO A 258 -51.37 -6.40 -33.82
C PRO A 258 -52.20 -5.66 -34.86
N ARG A 259 -52.18 -6.12 -36.12
CA ARG A 259 -53.00 -5.61 -37.22
C ARG A 259 -54.47 -5.97 -36.95
N ARG A 260 -55.37 -4.94 -36.95
CA ARG A 260 -56.80 -5.10 -36.91
C ARG A 260 -57.29 -5.76 -38.20
N PRO A 261 -58.28 -6.67 -38.16
CA PRO A 261 -58.87 -7.23 -39.37
C PRO A 261 -59.69 -6.15 -40.10
N ARG A 262 -59.57 -6.13 -41.45
CA ARG A 262 -60.32 -5.29 -42.36
C ARG A 262 -61.68 -5.94 -42.59
N VAL A 263 -62.75 -5.24 -42.28
CA VAL A 263 -64.13 -5.64 -42.66
C VAL A 263 -64.39 -5.05 -44.03
N GLU A 264 -64.68 -5.90 -45.03
CA GLU A 264 -65.18 -5.50 -46.34
C GLU A 264 -66.73 -5.38 -46.27
N HIS A 265 -67.25 -4.27 -46.76
CA HIS A 265 -68.58 -4.11 -47.22
C HIS A 265 -68.58 -3.99 -48.73
#